data_691cc51f060245a41209d09ea809ae66
#
_entry.id   691cc51f060245a41209d09ea809ae66
#
_cell.length_a   1.000
_cell.length_b   1.000
_cell.length_c   1.000
_cell.angle_alpha   90.00
_cell.angle_beta   90.00
_cell.angle_gamma   90.00
#
_symmetry.space_group_name_H-M   'P 1'
#
loop_
_entity.id
_entity.type
_entity.pdbx_description
1 polymer ?
#
loop_
_entity_poly.entity_id
_entity_poly.type
_entity_poly.pdbx_seq_one_letter_code
_entity_poly.pdbx_strand_id
1 'polypeptide(L)'
;SRPYSWDMAPSTRPRPLTFRAAEPGEGYFEDDSLIRIVNRDLIVAFSGARALLLQAAHPVMFEGFYSRTSGLEDPHARLARTATVMDTIYFGRRVEADAQTARVRAIHAKVRGELPQRAGRFPAGTPYAADDPQFLLWTLAPLFESAERIYRLYVGGLDRDERDALWQDYRVVGGLFGL
;
A
#
# COMPACT_ATOMS: atom_id res chain seq x y z
N SER A 1 6.53 32.30 -22.33
CA SER A 1 5.89 31.85 -21.06
C SER A 1 6.71 30.69 -20.50
N ARG A 2 7.46 30.95 -19.43
CA ARG A 2 8.19 29.89 -18.70
C ARG A 2 7.14 29.05 -17.96
N PRO A 3 7.21 27.71 -18.03
CA PRO A 3 6.39 26.90 -17.16
C PRO A 3 6.80 27.15 -15.70
N TYR A 4 5.83 27.19 -14.81
CA TYR A 4 5.99 27.35 -13.36
C TYR A 4 6.97 26.28 -12.86
N SER A 5 8.21 26.68 -12.55
CA SER A 5 9.11 25.89 -11.74
C SER A 5 8.72 26.14 -10.27
N TRP A 6 8.00 25.22 -9.68
CA TRP A 6 7.86 25.19 -8.24
C TRP A 6 9.22 24.68 -7.70
N ASP A 7 10.14 25.58 -7.41
CA ASP A 7 11.29 25.32 -6.53
C ASP A 7 10.79 25.14 -5.09
N MET A 8 9.97 24.11 -4.89
CA MET A 8 9.71 23.62 -3.55
C MET A 8 10.91 22.76 -3.18
N ALA A 9 11.72 23.26 -2.25
CA ALA A 9 12.65 22.41 -1.55
C ALA A 9 11.89 21.15 -1.08
N PRO A 10 12.46 19.94 -1.23
CA PRO A 10 11.77 18.72 -0.85
C PRO A 10 11.25 18.86 0.57
N SER A 11 9.98 18.51 0.79
CA SER A 11 9.38 18.52 2.12
C SER A 11 10.17 17.54 2.99
N THR A 12 11.11 18.08 3.77
CA THR A 12 11.98 17.28 4.64
C THR A 12 11.33 16.99 6.00
N ARG A 13 10.01 17.05 6.08
CA ARG A 13 9.30 16.67 7.31
C ARG A 13 9.08 15.17 7.35
N PRO A 14 9.90 14.43 8.14
CA PRO A 14 9.69 13.00 8.27
C PRO A 14 8.35 12.73 8.94
N ARG A 15 7.66 11.70 8.47
CA ARG A 15 6.41 11.26 9.06
C ARG A 15 6.67 10.69 10.46
N PRO A 16 5.90 11.09 11.49
CA PRO A 16 6.03 10.50 12.80
C PRO A 16 5.61 9.03 12.77
N LEU A 17 6.48 8.14 13.25
CA LEU A 17 6.17 6.72 13.46
C LEU A 17 5.61 6.54 14.88
N THR A 18 4.63 5.65 15.02
CA THR A 18 4.04 5.29 16.31
C THR A 18 4.81 4.18 17.05
N PHE A 19 5.91 3.73 16.46
CA PHE A 19 6.78 2.67 16.99
C PHE A 19 8.25 3.04 16.74
N ARG A 20 9.16 2.31 17.38
CA ARG A 20 10.61 2.48 17.16
C ARG A 20 10.98 1.95 15.77
N ALA A 21 11.63 2.77 14.95
CA ALA A 21 12.20 2.31 13.68
C ALA A 21 13.28 1.24 13.91
N ALA A 22 13.41 0.35 12.93
CA ALA A 22 14.48 -0.64 12.92
C ALA A 22 15.86 0.04 12.78
N GLU A 23 16.85 -0.47 13.50
CA GLU A 23 18.24 -0.15 13.25
C GLU A 23 18.72 -0.83 11.94
N PRO A 24 19.85 -0.39 11.36
CA PRO A 24 20.41 -1.04 10.18
C PRO A 24 20.53 -2.56 10.34
N GLY A 25 20.05 -3.32 9.35
CA GLY A 25 20.03 -4.78 9.35
C GLY A 25 18.89 -5.44 10.14
N GLU A 26 18.14 -4.70 10.96
CA GLU A 26 17.00 -5.27 11.70
C GLU A 26 15.71 -5.32 10.86
N GLY A 27 15.57 -4.48 9.84
CA GLY A 27 14.39 -4.36 8.98
C GLY A 27 14.48 -5.18 7.69
N TYR A 28 13.42 -5.11 6.89
CA TYR A 28 13.43 -5.63 5.51
C TYR A 28 14.16 -4.69 4.56
N PHE A 29 14.20 -3.40 4.89
CA PHE A 29 14.73 -2.34 4.04
C PHE A 29 15.76 -1.52 4.81
N GLU A 30 16.86 -1.19 4.16
CA GLU A 30 17.89 -0.30 4.70
C GLU A 30 17.47 1.16 4.52
N ASP A 31 18.16 2.09 5.19
CA ASP A 31 17.80 3.51 5.21
C ASP A 31 17.84 4.19 3.84
N ASP A 32 18.66 3.68 2.93
CA ASP A 32 18.84 4.14 1.56
C ASP A 32 17.93 3.43 0.55
N SER A 33 17.12 2.46 0.96
CA SER A 33 16.14 1.82 0.08
C SER A 33 15.07 2.81 -0.41
N LEU A 34 14.66 2.66 -1.67
CA LEU A 34 13.72 3.62 -2.29
C LEU A 34 12.36 3.62 -1.59
N ILE A 35 11.92 2.49 -1.08
CA ILE A 35 10.65 2.41 -0.34
C ILE A 35 10.69 3.23 0.95
N ARG A 36 11.83 3.26 1.66
CA ARG A 36 12.00 4.10 2.86
C ARG A 36 12.15 5.57 2.49
N ILE A 37 12.95 5.89 1.47
CA ILE A 37 13.14 7.27 0.98
C ILE A 37 11.79 7.88 0.58
N VAL A 38 11.00 7.18 -0.21
CA VAL A 38 9.72 7.66 -0.72
C VAL A 38 8.70 7.76 0.43
N ASN A 39 8.53 6.70 1.23
CA ASN A 39 7.46 6.65 2.23
C ASN A 39 7.77 7.39 3.53
N ARG A 40 9.01 7.88 3.75
CA ARG A 40 9.32 8.71 4.94
C ARG A 40 8.76 10.12 4.86
N ASP A 41 8.48 10.63 3.65
CA ASP A 41 7.95 11.99 3.50
C ASP A 41 6.46 12.05 3.92
N LEU A 42 6.14 13.05 4.74
CA LEU A 42 4.79 13.19 5.29
C LEU A 42 3.71 13.34 4.19
N ILE A 43 4.04 14.00 3.08
CA ILE A 43 3.08 14.19 1.99
C ILE A 43 2.70 12.86 1.33
N VAL A 44 3.61 11.89 1.30
CA VAL A 44 3.36 10.56 0.72
C VAL A 44 2.33 9.76 1.54
N ALA A 45 2.09 10.10 2.81
CA ALA A 45 1.02 9.50 3.58
C ALA A 45 -0.37 9.68 2.93
N PHE A 46 -0.57 10.74 2.13
CA PHE A 46 -1.82 10.95 1.38
C PHE A 46 -1.99 9.97 0.20
N SER A 47 -0.92 9.28 -0.21
CA SER A 47 -0.98 8.25 -1.25
C SER A 47 -1.93 7.10 -0.88
N GLY A 48 -2.07 6.81 0.42
CA GLY A 48 -2.94 5.75 0.92
C GLY A 48 -4.42 5.94 0.55
N ALA A 49 -4.92 7.17 0.65
CA ALA A 49 -6.31 7.47 0.26
C ALA A 49 -6.51 7.26 -1.26
N ARG A 50 -5.56 7.70 -2.08
CA ARG A 50 -5.60 7.49 -3.52
C ARG A 50 -5.51 5.99 -3.88
N ALA A 51 -4.61 5.26 -3.25
CA ALA A 51 -4.47 3.82 -3.45
C ALA A 51 -5.78 3.09 -3.13
N LEU A 52 -6.43 3.44 -2.02
CA LEU A 52 -7.70 2.85 -1.61
C LEU A 52 -8.81 3.06 -2.65
N LEU A 53 -8.91 4.27 -3.24
CA LEU A 53 -9.87 4.54 -4.32
C LEU A 53 -9.59 3.70 -5.56
N LEU A 54 -8.32 3.54 -5.96
CA LEU A 54 -7.94 2.70 -7.09
C LEU A 54 -8.23 1.22 -6.82
N GLN A 55 -7.97 0.73 -5.60
CA GLN A 55 -8.31 -0.63 -5.20
C GLN A 55 -9.82 -0.86 -5.28
N ALA A 56 -10.62 0.09 -4.78
CA ALA A 56 -12.08 0.02 -4.81
C ALA A 56 -12.67 0.11 -6.24
N ALA A 57 -11.91 0.57 -7.23
CA ALA A 57 -12.35 0.60 -8.62
C ALA A 57 -12.50 -0.80 -9.24
N HIS A 58 -11.94 -1.86 -8.62
CA HIS A 58 -12.17 -3.23 -9.09
C HIS A 58 -13.53 -3.73 -8.61
N PRO A 59 -14.45 -4.09 -9.54
CA PRO A 59 -15.83 -4.42 -9.18
C PRO A 59 -15.96 -5.55 -8.14
N VAL A 60 -15.17 -6.61 -8.29
CA VAL A 60 -15.21 -7.75 -7.35
C VAL A 60 -14.68 -7.36 -5.97
N MET A 61 -13.63 -6.54 -5.91
CA MET A 61 -13.12 -6.06 -4.63
C MET A 61 -14.11 -5.15 -3.94
N PHE A 62 -14.76 -4.25 -4.67
CA PHE A 62 -15.77 -3.37 -4.10
C PHE A 62 -16.95 -4.16 -3.54
N GLU A 63 -17.57 -5.04 -4.33
CA GLU A 63 -18.73 -5.83 -3.91
C GLU A 63 -18.36 -6.94 -2.91
N GLY A 64 -17.27 -7.66 -3.16
CA GLY A 64 -16.90 -8.82 -2.36
C GLY A 64 -16.24 -8.48 -1.04
N PHE A 65 -15.30 -7.53 -1.03
CA PHE A 65 -14.50 -7.22 0.15
C PHE A 65 -15.04 -6.02 0.92
N TYR A 66 -15.42 -4.95 0.22
CA TYR A 66 -15.83 -3.71 0.86
C TYR A 66 -17.25 -3.77 1.40
N SER A 67 -18.19 -4.39 0.66
CA SER A 67 -19.59 -4.49 1.10
C SER A 67 -19.80 -5.45 2.26
N ARG A 68 -18.88 -6.41 2.47
CA ARG A 68 -18.99 -7.42 3.55
C ARG A 68 -18.09 -7.15 4.75
N THR A 69 -17.28 -6.12 4.71
CA THR A 69 -16.41 -5.76 5.84
C THR A 69 -16.89 -4.46 6.48
N SER A 70 -16.72 -4.32 7.78
CA SER A 70 -16.95 -3.06 8.50
C SER A 70 -16.07 -1.89 7.99
N GLY A 71 -15.35 -2.09 6.91
CA GLY A 71 -14.47 -1.10 6.31
C GLY A 71 -15.18 0.11 5.71
N LEU A 72 -16.47 0.00 5.39
CA LEU A 72 -17.29 1.14 4.96
C LEU A 72 -17.90 1.91 6.14
N GLU A 73 -18.02 1.27 7.32
CA GLU A 73 -18.54 1.91 8.53
C GLU A 73 -17.53 2.93 9.10
N ASP A 74 -16.23 2.62 9.03
CA ASP A 74 -15.15 3.51 9.46
C ASP A 74 -13.95 3.43 8.51
N PRO A 75 -14.01 4.16 7.38
CA PRO A 75 -12.93 4.18 6.40
C PRO A 75 -11.63 4.80 6.94
N HIS A 76 -11.73 5.74 7.89
CA HIS A 76 -10.55 6.37 8.49
C HIS A 76 -9.79 5.39 9.38
N ALA A 77 -10.47 4.65 10.24
CA ALA A 77 -9.84 3.62 11.07
C ALA A 77 -9.23 2.50 10.21
N ARG A 78 -9.89 2.13 9.10
CA ARG A 78 -9.34 1.16 8.15
C ARG A 78 -8.04 1.68 7.51
N LEU A 79 -8.05 2.92 7.02
CA LEU A 79 -6.86 3.54 6.43
C LEU A 79 -5.71 3.59 7.45
N ALA A 80 -5.99 4.00 8.69
CA ALA A 80 -5.00 4.07 9.76
C ALA A 80 -4.41 2.69 10.09
N ARG A 81 -5.24 1.63 10.17
CA ARG A 81 -4.75 0.25 10.39
C ARG A 81 -3.86 -0.22 9.23
N THR A 82 -4.25 0.05 8.00
CA THR A 82 -3.44 -0.30 6.81
C THR A 82 -2.12 0.46 6.84
N ALA A 83 -2.15 1.75 7.12
CA ALA A 83 -0.93 2.56 7.23
C ALA A 83 0.02 2.01 8.30
N THR A 84 -0.49 1.62 9.48
CA THR A 84 0.33 1.02 10.55
C THR A 84 1.01 -0.28 10.08
N VAL A 85 0.30 -1.16 9.37
CA VAL A 85 0.89 -2.39 8.84
C VAL A 85 2.00 -2.07 7.83
N MET A 86 1.73 -1.17 6.88
CA MET A 86 2.71 -0.79 5.86
C MET A 86 3.92 -0.10 6.47
N ASP A 87 3.72 0.80 7.44
CA ASP A 87 4.81 1.45 8.16
C ASP A 87 5.68 0.47 8.94
N THR A 88 5.06 -0.55 9.55
CA THR A 88 5.81 -1.60 10.24
C THR A 88 6.69 -2.39 9.26
N ILE A 89 6.20 -2.63 8.05
CA ILE A 89 6.97 -3.32 7.00
C ILE A 89 8.12 -2.43 6.51
N TYR A 90 7.85 -1.14 6.25
CA TYR A 90 8.85 -0.22 5.68
C TYR A 90 9.93 0.18 6.68
N PHE A 91 9.56 0.41 7.94
CA PHE A 91 10.42 1.06 8.94
C PHE A 91 10.67 0.22 10.19
N GLY A 92 9.87 -0.82 10.44
CA GLY A 92 9.96 -1.66 11.63
C GLY A 92 10.92 -2.84 11.46
N ARG A 93 11.11 -3.57 12.57
CA ARG A 93 11.95 -4.76 12.58
C ARG A 93 11.26 -5.92 11.85
N ARG A 94 12.05 -6.82 11.25
CA ARG A 94 11.53 -8.01 10.53
C ARG A 94 10.55 -8.81 11.35
N VAL A 95 10.86 -9.07 12.61
CA VAL A 95 10.00 -9.87 13.50
C VAL A 95 8.61 -9.23 13.69
N GLU A 96 8.55 -7.91 13.73
CA GLU A 96 7.29 -7.16 13.83
C GLU A 96 6.53 -7.17 12.50
N ALA A 97 7.24 -6.96 11.40
CA ALA A 97 6.66 -7.02 10.06
C ALA A 97 6.11 -8.42 9.75
N ASP A 98 6.85 -9.49 10.10
CA ASP A 98 6.40 -10.88 9.93
C ASP A 98 5.14 -11.19 10.76
N ALA A 99 5.11 -10.72 12.00
CA ALA A 99 3.94 -10.89 12.86
C ALA A 99 2.70 -10.16 12.30
N GLN A 100 2.89 -8.94 11.78
CA GLN A 100 1.80 -8.16 11.19
C GLN A 100 1.30 -8.80 9.88
N THR A 101 2.19 -9.18 8.99
CA THR A 101 1.83 -9.78 7.69
C THR A 101 1.19 -11.17 7.88
N ALA A 102 1.68 -11.99 8.84
CA ALA A 102 1.05 -13.26 9.19
C ALA A 102 -0.39 -13.06 9.68
N ARG A 103 -0.63 -12.04 10.51
CA ARG A 103 -1.97 -11.68 10.98
C ARG A 103 -2.89 -11.27 9.82
N VAL A 104 -2.39 -10.43 8.90
CA VAL A 104 -3.17 -10.00 7.74
C VAL A 104 -3.47 -11.18 6.81
N ARG A 105 -2.50 -12.06 6.54
CA ARG A 105 -2.74 -13.28 5.75
C ARG A 105 -3.80 -14.18 6.39
N ALA A 106 -3.78 -14.33 7.71
CA ALA A 106 -4.81 -15.11 8.43
C ALA A 106 -6.21 -14.50 8.32
N ILE A 107 -6.30 -13.16 8.19
CA ILE A 107 -7.57 -12.47 7.91
C ILE A 107 -7.98 -12.72 6.47
N HIS A 108 -7.08 -12.52 5.50
CA HIS A 108 -7.36 -12.72 4.07
C HIS A 108 -7.82 -14.14 3.78
N ALA A 109 -7.22 -15.15 4.39
CA ALA A 109 -7.61 -16.55 4.24
C ALA A 109 -9.07 -16.84 4.62
N LYS A 110 -9.70 -15.99 5.42
CA LYS A 110 -11.12 -16.11 5.84
C LYS A 110 -12.08 -15.31 4.97
N VAL A 111 -11.58 -14.37 4.17
CA VAL A 111 -12.40 -13.51 3.32
C VAL A 111 -12.59 -14.18 1.96
N ARG A 112 -13.65 -14.95 1.86
CA ARG A 112 -14.06 -15.68 0.64
C ARG A 112 -15.56 -15.59 0.47
N GLY A 113 -16.03 -15.70 -0.77
CA GLY A 113 -17.45 -15.69 -1.07
C GLY A 113 -17.73 -15.68 -2.54
N GLU A 114 -18.96 -15.34 -2.87
CA GLU A 114 -19.43 -15.14 -4.24
C GLU A 114 -20.10 -13.77 -4.35
N LEU A 115 -20.02 -13.15 -5.53
CA LEU A 115 -20.70 -11.90 -5.77
C LEU A 115 -22.22 -12.08 -5.61
N PRO A 116 -22.89 -11.26 -4.78
CA PRO A 116 -24.33 -11.37 -4.57
C PRO A 116 -25.13 -10.93 -5.81
N GLN A 117 -24.54 -10.10 -6.63
CA GLN A 117 -25.14 -9.56 -7.85
C GLN A 117 -24.04 -9.33 -8.89
N ARG A 118 -24.46 -9.05 -10.13
CA ARG A 118 -23.54 -8.70 -11.20
C ARG A 118 -22.77 -7.41 -10.87
N ALA A 119 -21.44 -7.42 -11.00
CA ALA A 119 -20.56 -6.28 -10.81
C ALA A 119 -19.70 -6.05 -12.07
N GLY A 120 -20.05 -5.07 -12.88
CA GLY A 120 -19.43 -4.82 -14.18
C GLY A 120 -19.51 -6.04 -15.11
N ARG A 121 -18.37 -6.58 -15.56
CA ARG A 121 -18.29 -7.78 -16.40
C ARG A 121 -18.47 -9.10 -15.66
N PHE A 122 -18.42 -9.09 -14.33
CA PHE A 122 -18.48 -10.29 -13.50
C PHE A 122 -19.93 -10.62 -13.14
N PRO A 123 -20.43 -11.83 -13.49
CA PRO A 123 -21.81 -12.23 -13.16
C PRO A 123 -22.00 -12.46 -11.67
N ALA A 124 -23.26 -12.47 -11.22
CA ALA A 124 -23.62 -12.98 -9.90
C ALA A 124 -23.09 -14.42 -9.73
N GLY A 125 -22.68 -14.79 -8.52
CA GLY A 125 -22.05 -16.08 -8.23
C GLY A 125 -20.56 -16.17 -8.61
N THR A 126 -19.93 -15.08 -9.13
CA THR A 126 -18.48 -15.07 -9.35
C THR A 126 -17.76 -15.26 -8.01
N PRO A 127 -16.93 -16.32 -7.85
CA PRO A 127 -16.22 -16.55 -6.61
C PRO A 127 -15.10 -15.52 -6.42
N TYR A 128 -14.80 -15.19 -5.16
CA TYR A 128 -13.64 -14.38 -4.79
C TYR A 128 -12.97 -14.89 -3.53
N ALA A 129 -11.66 -14.62 -3.42
CA ALA A 129 -10.86 -14.88 -2.22
C ALA A 129 -9.85 -13.74 -2.06
N ALA A 130 -9.71 -13.20 -0.83
CA ALA A 130 -8.82 -12.08 -0.58
C ALA A 130 -7.31 -12.45 -0.64
N ASP A 131 -7.01 -13.73 -0.61
CA ASP A 131 -5.66 -14.29 -0.80
C ASP A 131 -5.38 -14.72 -2.26
N ASP A 132 -6.28 -14.43 -3.19
CA ASP A 132 -6.04 -14.66 -4.61
C ASP A 132 -4.89 -13.74 -5.10
N PRO A 133 -3.85 -14.29 -5.75
CA PRO A 133 -2.71 -13.51 -6.23
C PRO A 133 -3.10 -12.33 -7.13
N GLN A 134 -4.16 -12.44 -7.93
CA GLN A 134 -4.62 -11.35 -8.78
C GLN A 134 -5.14 -10.17 -7.95
N PHE A 135 -5.87 -10.44 -6.86
CA PHE A 135 -6.36 -9.40 -5.95
C PHE A 135 -5.25 -8.83 -5.08
N LEU A 136 -4.30 -9.66 -4.65
CA LEU A 136 -3.11 -9.18 -3.94
C LEU A 136 -2.30 -8.24 -4.82
N LEU A 137 -2.06 -8.60 -6.09
CA LEU A 137 -1.37 -7.74 -7.05
C LEU A 137 -2.17 -6.46 -7.33
N TRP A 138 -3.50 -6.57 -7.50
CA TRP A 138 -4.37 -5.40 -7.67
C TRP A 138 -4.35 -4.47 -6.47
N THR A 139 -4.08 -4.98 -5.27
CA THR A 139 -3.92 -4.18 -4.05
C THR A 139 -2.55 -3.53 -3.98
N LEU A 140 -1.48 -4.26 -4.35
CA LEU A 140 -0.10 -3.80 -4.26
C LEU A 140 0.23 -2.72 -5.30
N ALA A 141 -0.19 -2.90 -6.55
CA ALA A 141 0.13 -1.99 -7.64
C ALA A 141 -0.37 -0.54 -7.40
N PRO A 142 -1.60 -0.29 -6.92
CA PRO A 142 -2.03 1.04 -6.52
C PRO A 142 -1.25 1.64 -5.34
N LEU A 143 -0.74 0.84 -4.41
CA LEU A 143 0.12 1.36 -3.33
C LEU A 143 1.42 1.91 -3.89
N PHE A 144 2.09 1.13 -4.75
CA PHE A 144 3.30 1.56 -5.45
C PHE A 144 3.04 2.82 -6.29
N GLU A 145 2.08 2.75 -7.20
CA GLU A 145 1.80 3.83 -8.16
C GLU A 145 1.37 5.13 -7.45
N SER A 146 0.59 5.01 -6.37
CA SER A 146 0.17 6.20 -5.62
C SER A 146 1.31 6.83 -4.84
N ALA A 147 2.17 6.04 -4.21
CA ALA A 147 3.34 6.55 -3.51
C ALA A 147 4.31 7.24 -4.47
N GLU A 148 4.66 6.57 -5.57
CA GLU A 148 5.51 7.11 -6.62
C GLU A 148 4.94 8.42 -7.20
N ARG A 149 3.64 8.42 -7.51
CA ARG A 149 2.95 9.59 -8.08
C ARG A 149 2.96 10.79 -7.15
N ILE A 150 2.62 10.60 -5.87
CA ILE A 150 2.61 11.69 -4.89
C ILE A 150 4.03 12.20 -4.63
N TYR A 151 5.01 11.30 -4.50
CA TYR A 151 6.41 11.66 -4.34
C TYR A 151 6.89 12.55 -5.51
N ARG A 152 6.65 12.12 -6.75
CA ARG A 152 7.04 12.88 -7.94
C ARG A 152 6.36 14.24 -8.07
N LEU A 153 5.14 14.37 -7.60
CA LEU A 153 4.40 15.63 -7.70
C LEU A 153 4.84 16.65 -6.65
N TYR A 154 5.26 16.21 -5.48
CA TYR A 154 5.41 17.11 -4.34
C TYR A 154 6.80 17.09 -3.68
N VAL A 155 7.62 16.07 -3.94
CA VAL A 155 8.94 15.93 -3.30
C VAL A 155 10.06 16.02 -4.33
N GLY A 156 10.08 15.14 -5.34
CA GLY A 156 11.12 15.12 -6.35
C GLY A 156 10.95 14.04 -7.39
N GLY A 157 11.63 14.17 -8.52
CA GLY A 157 11.63 13.16 -9.56
C GLY A 157 12.29 11.88 -9.10
N LEU A 158 11.80 10.75 -9.60
CA LEU A 158 12.51 9.48 -9.62
C LEU A 158 12.89 9.18 -11.07
N ASP A 159 14.14 8.84 -11.28
CA ASP A 159 14.57 8.36 -12.59
C ASP A 159 14.06 6.93 -12.84
N ARG A 160 14.44 6.35 -13.99
CA ARG A 160 13.95 5.02 -14.35
C ARG A 160 14.48 3.94 -13.41
N ASP A 161 15.77 4.00 -13.10
CA ASP A 161 16.42 2.97 -12.27
C ASP A 161 15.93 3.05 -10.83
N GLU A 162 15.70 4.27 -10.30
CA GLU A 162 15.08 4.49 -8.99
C GLU A 162 13.64 3.96 -8.95
N ARG A 163 12.85 4.15 -10.01
CA ARG A 163 11.49 3.61 -10.08
C ARG A 163 11.49 2.09 -10.15
N ASP A 164 12.41 1.51 -10.90
CA ASP A 164 12.57 0.07 -10.99
C ASP A 164 13.02 -0.50 -9.63
N ALA A 165 13.95 0.15 -8.93
CA ALA A 165 14.37 -0.24 -7.58
C ALA A 165 13.20 -0.13 -6.57
N LEU A 166 12.43 0.96 -6.60
CA LEU A 166 11.24 1.11 -5.78
C LEU A 166 10.23 -0.03 -6.03
N TRP A 167 10.04 -0.42 -7.31
CA TRP A 167 9.18 -1.55 -7.63
C TRP A 167 9.72 -2.88 -7.09
N GLN A 168 11.04 -3.10 -7.12
CA GLN A 168 11.63 -4.29 -6.50
C GLN A 168 11.38 -4.33 -4.99
N ASP A 169 11.49 -3.19 -4.30
CA ASP A 169 11.14 -3.09 -2.88
C ASP A 169 9.66 -3.47 -2.63
N TYR A 170 8.74 -2.97 -3.46
CA TYR A 170 7.32 -3.33 -3.37
C TYR A 170 7.06 -4.82 -3.67
N ARG A 171 7.88 -5.47 -4.51
CA ARG A 171 7.80 -6.92 -4.72
C ARG A 171 8.16 -7.71 -3.44
N VAL A 172 9.13 -7.23 -2.66
CA VAL A 172 9.43 -7.82 -1.34
C VAL A 172 8.19 -7.72 -0.45
N VAL A 173 7.53 -6.56 -0.42
CA VAL A 173 6.26 -6.38 0.31
C VAL A 173 5.20 -7.37 -0.17
N GLY A 174 5.03 -7.52 -1.48
CA GLY A 174 4.10 -8.50 -2.07
C GLY A 174 4.36 -9.92 -1.59
N GLY A 175 5.64 -10.34 -1.57
CA GLY A 175 6.07 -11.64 -1.06
C GLY A 175 5.67 -11.89 0.39
N LEU A 176 5.71 -10.84 1.25
CA LEU A 176 5.27 -10.94 2.65
C LEU A 176 3.77 -11.23 2.77
N PHE A 177 2.97 -10.85 1.78
CA PHE A 177 1.53 -11.14 1.73
C PHE A 177 1.17 -12.40 0.95
N GLY A 178 2.15 -13.07 0.33
CA GLY A 178 1.97 -14.36 -0.38
C GLY A 178 1.82 -14.24 -1.90
N LEU A 179 2.30 -13.11 -2.48
CA LEU A 179 2.43 -12.90 -3.92
C LEU A 179 3.62 -13.66 -4.48
#